data_f793ef4897e4cd3da5206d364e9e6f35
#
_entry.id   f793ef4897e4cd3da5206d364e9e6f35
#
_cell.length_a   1.000
_cell.length_b   1.000
_cell.length_c   1.000
_cell.angle_alpha   90.00
_cell.angle_beta   90.00
_cell.angle_gamma   90.00
#
_symmetry.space_group_name_H-M   'P 1'
#
loop_
_entity.id
_entity.type
_entity.pdbx_description
1 polymer ?
#
loop_
_entity_poly.entity_id
_entity_poly.type
_entity_poly.pdbx_seq_one_letter_code
_entity_poly.pdbx_strand_id
1 'polypeptide(L)'
;MLRAPAAARPRVVMFNMAELSCRYHFDVRYSLIDMPVAALLVIPNLPDFYRQHPGIEIILSSSDRRRNMLHDGLDCILRVGELDDGDYIAKKVGTVKMTTCASPAYLDQHGTPETMDELQQHQAVNWINSSNRQVMSWTFGTSEGSTEIELPGRLVVDNSEAYIAAGLAGLGILQGMNIFLQPYLDRGLLVEVLPDNPSPNRKL
;
A
#
# COMPACT_ATOMS: atom_id res chain seq x y z
N MET A 1 -16.50 32.56 -24.04
CA MET A 1 -15.95 31.34 -23.45
C MET A 1 -16.69 31.06 -22.15
N LEU A 2 -17.78 30.30 -22.22
CA LEU A 2 -18.70 30.04 -21.10
C LEU A 2 -18.22 28.78 -20.38
N ARG A 3 -17.76 28.90 -19.13
CA ARG A 3 -17.55 27.79 -18.23
C ARG A 3 -18.90 27.17 -17.87
N ALA A 4 -19.09 25.93 -18.22
CA ALA A 4 -20.25 25.17 -17.74
C ALA A 4 -20.19 25.01 -16.21
N PRO A 5 -21.33 25.06 -15.49
CA PRO A 5 -21.37 24.89 -14.05
C PRO A 5 -20.89 23.48 -13.67
N ALA A 6 -20.08 23.40 -12.64
CA ALA A 6 -19.61 22.14 -12.07
C ALA A 6 -20.79 21.40 -11.47
N ALA A 7 -21.40 20.51 -12.24
CA ALA A 7 -22.31 19.52 -11.70
C ALA A 7 -21.54 18.62 -10.74
N ALA A 8 -22.10 18.35 -9.57
CA ALA A 8 -21.53 17.47 -8.57
C ALA A 8 -21.21 16.11 -9.20
N ARG A 9 -19.93 15.80 -9.34
CA ARG A 9 -19.44 14.57 -9.97
C ARG A 9 -19.43 13.46 -8.93
N PRO A 10 -20.07 12.30 -9.16
CA PRO A 10 -19.86 11.14 -8.32
C PRO A 10 -18.38 10.73 -8.45
N ARG A 11 -17.67 10.66 -7.35
CA ARG A 11 -16.26 10.33 -7.29
C ARG A 11 -16.10 8.87 -6.93
N VAL A 12 -15.39 8.16 -7.76
CA VAL A 12 -15.27 6.71 -7.66
C VAL A 12 -13.85 6.36 -7.24
N VAL A 13 -13.71 5.72 -6.07
CA VAL A 13 -12.50 5.01 -5.68
C VAL A 13 -12.65 3.59 -6.20
N MET A 14 -12.05 3.30 -7.34
CA MET A 14 -12.24 2.02 -8.00
C MET A 14 -11.04 1.56 -8.79
N PHE A 15 -10.90 0.26 -8.88
CA PHE A 15 -10.19 -0.38 -9.94
C PHE A 15 -11.04 -1.49 -10.62
N ASN A 16 -11.94 -1.10 -11.49
CA ASN A 16 -12.27 -1.83 -12.69
C ASN A 16 -12.10 -0.84 -13.83
N MET A 17 -10.97 -0.90 -14.52
CA MET A 17 -10.63 0.02 -15.60
C MET A 17 -11.68 -0.01 -16.73
N ALA A 18 -12.39 -1.11 -16.89
CA ALA A 18 -13.46 -1.25 -17.88
C ALA A 18 -14.73 -0.47 -17.52
N GLU A 19 -15.06 -0.31 -16.23
CA GLU A 19 -16.26 0.44 -15.82
C GLU A 19 -16.06 1.97 -15.84
N LEU A 20 -14.81 2.45 -15.77
CA LEU A 20 -14.49 3.88 -15.86
C LEU A 20 -14.73 4.45 -17.27
N SER A 21 -14.66 3.63 -18.31
CA SER A 21 -14.81 4.08 -19.70
C SER A 21 -16.24 4.45 -20.09
N CYS A 22 -17.25 3.94 -19.38
CA CYS A 22 -18.63 3.95 -19.85
C CYS A 22 -19.47 5.19 -19.48
N ARG A 23 -19.00 6.08 -18.59
CA ARG A 23 -19.85 7.17 -18.07
C ARG A 23 -19.40 8.59 -18.31
N TYR A 24 -18.17 8.86 -18.74
CA TYR A 24 -17.68 10.23 -18.88
C TYR A 24 -16.82 10.42 -20.13
N HIS A 25 -17.19 11.39 -20.95
CA HIS A 25 -16.46 11.87 -22.15
C HIS A 25 -15.28 12.76 -21.72
N PHE A 26 -14.28 12.20 -21.02
CA PHE A 26 -13.04 12.91 -20.71
C PHE A 26 -11.85 12.07 -21.15
N ASP A 27 -10.98 12.68 -21.92
CA ASP A 27 -9.79 12.04 -22.49
C ASP A 27 -8.66 11.86 -21.45
N VAL A 28 -8.69 12.60 -20.34
CA VAL A 28 -7.63 12.60 -19.30
C VAL A 28 -8.17 12.15 -17.96
N ARG A 29 -7.44 11.25 -17.29
CA ARG A 29 -7.77 10.74 -15.96
C ARG A 29 -6.63 11.01 -14.98
N TYR A 30 -6.93 11.77 -13.93
CA TYR A 30 -6.02 12.00 -12.81
C TYR A 30 -6.21 10.91 -11.77
N SER A 31 -5.20 10.06 -11.57
CA SER A 31 -5.26 8.95 -10.63
C SER A 31 -4.15 9.05 -9.59
N LEU A 32 -4.49 8.81 -8.32
CA LEU A 32 -3.53 8.67 -7.24
C LEU A 32 -3.50 7.21 -6.77
N ILE A 33 -2.33 6.62 -6.72
CA ILE A 33 -2.15 5.22 -6.37
C ILE A 33 -0.97 5.09 -5.41
N ASP A 34 -1.10 4.23 -4.40
CA ASP A 34 0.02 3.90 -3.52
C ASP A 34 1.19 3.37 -4.37
N MET A 35 2.41 3.86 -4.11
CA MET A 35 3.58 3.67 -4.96
C MET A 35 3.80 2.21 -5.40
N PRO A 36 3.82 1.20 -4.49
CA PRO A 36 4.04 -0.18 -4.90
C PRO A 36 2.90 -0.74 -5.76
N VAL A 37 1.65 -0.36 -5.46
CA VAL A 37 0.48 -0.78 -6.22
C VAL A 37 0.51 -0.22 -7.63
N ALA A 38 0.91 1.05 -7.80
CA ALA A 38 1.11 1.65 -9.11
C ALA A 38 2.12 0.87 -9.95
N ALA A 39 3.32 0.65 -9.41
CA ALA A 39 4.43 0.03 -10.12
C ALA A 39 4.19 -1.45 -10.44
N LEU A 40 3.59 -2.20 -9.50
CA LEU A 40 3.51 -3.66 -9.61
C LEU A 40 2.17 -4.17 -10.16
N LEU A 41 1.09 -3.41 -10.01
CA LEU A 41 -0.23 -3.85 -10.47
C LEU A 41 -0.78 -2.99 -11.61
N VAL A 42 -0.61 -1.68 -11.57
CA VAL A 42 -1.28 -0.80 -12.54
C VAL A 42 -0.46 -0.66 -13.81
N ILE A 43 0.76 -0.17 -13.73
CA ILE A 43 1.60 0.13 -14.88
C ILE A 43 1.78 -1.08 -15.81
N PRO A 44 2.04 -2.31 -15.30
CA PRO A 44 2.19 -3.49 -16.18
C PRO A 44 0.92 -3.85 -16.98
N ASN A 45 -0.26 -3.44 -16.51
CA ASN A 45 -1.54 -3.69 -17.16
C ASN A 45 -2.03 -2.53 -18.07
N LEU A 46 -1.35 -1.38 -18.05
CA LEU A 46 -1.72 -0.24 -18.91
C LEU A 46 -1.65 -0.55 -20.42
N PRO A 47 -0.71 -1.35 -20.95
CA PRO A 47 -0.70 -1.67 -22.36
C PRO A 47 -2.00 -2.32 -22.84
N ASP A 48 -2.57 -3.22 -22.04
CA ASP A 48 -3.84 -3.88 -22.33
C ASP A 48 -5.02 -2.93 -22.23
N PHE A 49 -4.98 -2.06 -21.22
CA PHE A 49 -5.98 -1.02 -21.04
C PHE A 49 -6.02 -0.04 -22.24
N TYR A 50 -4.88 0.47 -22.70
CA TYR A 50 -4.83 1.39 -23.83
C TYR A 50 -5.26 0.75 -25.15
N ARG A 51 -5.09 -0.57 -25.31
CA ARG A 51 -5.66 -1.27 -26.49
C ARG A 51 -7.19 -1.28 -26.46
N GLN A 52 -7.81 -1.35 -25.28
CA GLN A 52 -9.26 -1.35 -25.12
C GLN A 52 -9.85 0.05 -25.08
N HIS A 53 -9.07 1.04 -24.66
CA HIS A 53 -9.51 2.42 -24.42
C HIS A 53 -8.51 3.42 -25.03
N PRO A 54 -8.37 3.47 -26.39
CA PRO A 54 -7.33 4.24 -27.06
C PRO A 54 -7.48 5.77 -26.92
N GLY A 55 -8.65 6.26 -26.53
CA GLY A 55 -8.92 7.68 -26.33
C GLY A 55 -8.71 8.16 -24.88
N ILE A 56 -8.20 7.31 -23.97
CA ILE A 56 -7.98 7.71 -22.57
C ILE A 56 -6.51 8.01 -22.35
N GLU A 57 -6.23 9.18 -21.79
CA GLU A 57 -4.94 9.56 -21.25
C GLU A 57 -4.96 9.45 -19.72
N ILE A 58 -3.93 8.86 -19.13
CA ILE A 58 -3.82 8.70 -17.66
C ILE A 58 -2.67 9.56 -17.15
N ILE A 59 -2.99 10.46 -16.22
CA ILE A 59 -2.00 11.12 -15.38
C ILE A 59 -1.94 10.38 -14.06
N LEU A 60 -0.88 9.60 -13.88
CA LEU A 60 -0.68 8.77 -12.70
C LEU A 60 0.19 9.52 -11.70
N SER A 61 -0.38 9.86 -10.54
CA SER A 61 0.38 10.32 -9.39
C SER A 61 0.54 9.15 -8.42
N SER A 62 1.76 8.82 -8.04
CA SER A 62 2.01 7.80 -7.02
C SER A 62 2.64 8.45 -5.79
N SER A 63 2.05 8.19 -4.63
CA SER A 63 2.51 8.77 -3.36
C SER A 63 1.98 7.95 -2.20
N ASP A 64 2.85 7.64 -1.24
CA ASP A 64 2.47 7.01 0.02
C ASP A 64 1.81 8.01 1.00
N ARG A 65 1.72 9.29 0.61
CA ARG A 65 1.06 10.33 1.40
C ARG A 65 -0.44 10.37 1.11
N ARG A 66 -1.24 10.50 2.17
CA ARG A 66 -2.68 10.75 2.02
C ARG A 66 -2.91 12.14 1.40
N ARG A 67 -3.70 12.18 0.34
CA ARG A 67 -4.17 13.41 -0.31
C ARG A 67 -5.68 13.49 -0.26
N ASN A 68 -6.21 14.70 -0.29
CA ASN A 68 -7.66 14.94 -0.35
C ASN A 68 -8.13 14.90 -1.81
N MET A 69 -8.95 13.88 -2.16
CA MET A 69 -9.51 13.72 -3.51
C MET A 69 -10.19 14.96 -4.04
N LEU A 70 -10.96 15.64 -3.17
CA LEU A 70 -11.77 16.80 -3.55
C LEU A 70 -10.91 18.00 -3.91
N HIS A 71 -9.85 18.22 -3.15
CA HIS A 71 -9.00 19.37 -3.29
C HIS A 71 -8.03 19.25 -4.47
N ASP A 72 -7.58 18.01 -4.77
CA ASP A 72 -6.52 17.77 -5.76
C ASP A 72 -7.07 17.43 -7.16
N GLY A 73 -8.39 17.47 -7.35
CA GLY A 73 -9.03 17.23 -8.66
C GLY A 73 -8.87 15.80 -9.20
N LEU A 74 -8.68 14.82 -8.33
CA LEU A 74 -8.46 13.43 -8.70
C LEU A 74 -9.76 12.75 -9.15
N ASP A 75 -9.71 11.99 -10.23
CA ASP A 75 -10.82 11.20 -10.75
C ASP A 75 -10.93 9.84 -10.05
N CYS A 76 -9.79 9.27 -9.64
CA CYS A 76 -9.71 7.96 -9.01
C CYS A 76 -8.58 7.89 -7.99
N ILE A 77 -8.80 7.14 -6.91
CA ILE A 77 -7.74 6.73 -5.97
C ILE A 77 -7.81 5.22 -5.80
N LEU A 78 -6.66 4.56 -5.86
CA LEU A 78 -6.50 3.17 -5.45
C LEU A 78 -5.64 3.12 -4.20
N ARG A 79 -6.15 2.53 -3.14
CA ARG A 79 -5.49 2.48 -1.83
C ARG A 79 -5.66 1.15 -1.14
N VAL A 80 -4.69 0.84 -0.28
CA VAL A 80 -4.73 -0.29 0.65
C VAL A 80 -5.17 0.19 2.02
N GLY A 81 -6.12 -0.52 2.63
CA GLY A 81 -6.60 -0.28 3.99
C GLY A 81 -8.04 0.22 4.06
N GLU A 82 -8.41 0.75 5.21
CA GLU A 82 -9.71 1.34 5.43
C GLU A 82 -9.76 2.77 4.86
N LEU A 83 -10.94 3.14 4.39
CA LEU A 83 -11.23 4.48 3.88
C LEU A 83 -12.00 5.26 4.93
N ASP A 84 -11.65 6.53 5.09
CA ASP A 84 -12.42 7.43 5.91
C ASP A 84 -13.75 7.75 5.22
N ASP A 85 -14.79 8.09 5.99
CA ASP A 85 -16.07 8.52 5.46
C ASP A 85 -15.91 9.80 4.62
N GLY A 86 -16.56 9.83 3.45
CA GLY A 86 -16.44 10.98 2.53
C GLY A 86 -17.42 10.90 1.36
N ASP A 87 -17.54 12.00 0.62
CA ASP A 87 -18.41 12.13 -0.55
C ASP A 87 -17.78 11.45 -1.79
N TYR A 88 -17.52 10.13 -1.71
CA TYR A 88 -17.00 9.31 -2.80
C TYR A 88 -17.63 7.92 -2.81
N ILE A 89 -17.57 7.28 -3.95
CA ILE A 89 -17.98 5.88 -4.07
C ILE A 89 -16.73 5.00 -3.92
N ALA A 90 -16.74 4.15 -2.90
CA ALA A 90 -15.68 3.17 -2.68
C ALA A 90 -16.12 1.77 -3.14
N LYS A 91 -15.23 1.07 -3.82
CA LYS A 91 -15.42 -0.33 -4.20
C LYS A 91 -14.17 -1.12 -3.84
N LYS A 92 -14.36 -2.19 -3.06
CA LYS A 92 -13.28 -3.15 -2.82
C LYS A 92 -12.98 -3.89 -4.12
N VAL A 93 -11.73 -3.83 -4.57
CA VAL A 93 -11.28 -4.49 -5.82
C VAL A 93 -10.45 -5.73 -5.55
N GLY A 94 -9.97 -5.90 -4.29
CA GLY A 94 -9.20 -7.07 -3.92
C GLY A 94 -8.82 -7.08 -2.44
N THR A 95 -7.88 -7.96 -2.14
CA THR A 95 -7.19 -8.02 -0.85
C THR A 95 -5.71 -8.24 -1.09
N VAL A 96 -4.88 -7.66 -0.25
CA VAL A 96 -3.43 -7.87 -0.27
C VAL A 96 -3.01 -8.65 0.98
N LYS A 97 -2.19 -9.68 0.77
CA LYS A 97 -1.54 -10.41 1.87
C LYS A 97 -0.48 -9.50 2.48
N MET A 98 -0.38 -9.50 3.79
CA MET A 98 0.71 -8.85 4.53
C MET A 98 1.75 -9.92 4.92
N THR A 99 3.01 -9.55 4.95
CA THR A 99 4.11 -10.46 5.31
C THR A 99 5.07 -9.74 6.25
N THR A 100 5.55 -10.47 7.25
CA THR A 100 6.60 -10.01 8.16
C THR A 100 7.91 -10.68 7.75
N CYS A 101 8.98 -9.90 7.58
CA CYS A 101 10.25 -10.41 7.08
C CYS A 101 11.44 -9.59 7.58
N ALA A 102 12.64 -10.15 7.45
CA ALA A 102 13.90 -9.45 7.70
C ALA A 102 14.97 -9.92 6.73
N SER A 103 16.08 -9.16 6.61
CA SER A 103 17.23 -9.64 5.84
C SER A 103 17.99 -10.76 6.58
N PRO A 104 18.59 -11.71 5.85
CA PRO A 104 19.43 -12.74 6.46
C PRO A 104 20.49 -12.15 7.39
N ALA A 105 21.16 -11.08 6.97
CA ALA A 105 22.18 -10.40 7.76
C ALA A 105 21.67 -9.88 9.11
N TYR A 106 20.43 -9.41 9.16
CA TYR A 106 19.80 -9.03 10.42
C TYR A 106 19.54 -10.25 11.30
N LEU A 107 18.98 -11.32 10.73
CA LEU A 107 18.65 -12.53 11.46
C LEU A 107 19.89 -13.27 11.98
N ASP A 108 20.97 -13.26 11.22
CA ASP A 108 22.27 -13.83 11.65
C ASP A 108 22.82 -13.14 12.89
N GLN A 109 22.57 -11.85 13.06
CA GLN A 109 23.06 -11.05 14.19
C GLN A 109 22.14 -11.07 15.41
N HIS A 110 20.82 -11.16 15.20
CA HIS A 110 19.82 -10.94 16.25
C HIS A 110 18.96 -12.17 16.54
N GLY A 111 19.13 -13.26 15.77
CA GLY A 111 18.27 -14.43 15.82
C GLY A 111 16.99 -14.25 15.00
N THR A 112 16.27 -15.35 14.80
CA THR A 112 14.98 -15.37 14.12
C THR A 112 13.88 -15.45 15.18
N PRO A 113 12.96 -14.47 15.26
CA PRO A 113 11.86 -14.55 16.21
C PRO A 113 10.91 -15.69 15.85
N GLU A 114 10.59 -16.55 16.82
CA GLU A 114 9.66 -17.66 16.67
C GLU A 114 8.27 -17.33 17.22
N THR A 115 8.18 -16.31 18.07
CA THR A 115 6.92 -15.85 18.70
C THR A 115 6.75 -14.35 18.60
N MET A 116 5.51 -13.88 18.74
CA MET A 116 5.21 -12.45 18.77
C MET A 116 5.87 -11.74 19.96
N ASP A 117 6.02 -12.43 21.10
CA ASP A 117 6.65 -11.85 22.29
C ASP A 117 8.14 -11.60 22.07
N GLU A 118 8.81 -12.45 21.31
CA GLU A 118 10.22 -12.28 20.95
C GLU A 118 10.47 -11.05 20.08
N LEU A 119 9.46 -10.58 19.31
CA LEU A 119 9.58 -9.35 18.52
C LEU A 119 9.94 -8.12 19.37
N GLN A 120 9.57 -8.10 20.65
CA GLN A 120 9.94 -7.00 21.56
C GLN A 120 11.45 -6.91 21.79
N GLN A 121 12.20 -7.96 21.50
CA GLN A 121 13.66 -7.99 21.61
C GLN A 121 14.35 -7.61 20.28
N HIS A 122 13.58 -7.46 19.22
CA HIS A 122 14.07 -7.08 17.90
C HIS A 122 13.87 -5.60 17.62
N GLN A 123 14.62 -5.09 16.63
CA GLN A 123 14.39 -3.76 16.07
C GLN A 123 13.42 -3.87 14.89
N ALA A 124 12.47 -2.98 14.81
CA ALA A 124 11.58 -2.82 13.68
C ALA A 124 11.99 -1.59 12.85
N VAL A 125 11.82 -1.67 11.55
CA VAL A 125 11.69 -0.47 10.73
C VAL A 125 10.23 -0.02 10.81
N ASN A 126 9.99 1.09 11.46
CA ASN A 126 8.63 1.55 11.70
C ASN A 126 8.14 2.48 10.58
N TRP A 127 6.84 2.47 10.37
CA TRP A 127 6.17 3.33 9.39
C TRP A 127 5.42 4.45 10.09
N ILE A 128 5.55 5.70 9.60
CA ILE A 128 4.78 6.82 10.10
C ILE A 128 3.59 7.12 9.17
N ASN A 129 2.42 7.28 9.76
CA ASN A 129 1.27 7.77 9.03
C ASN A 129 1.45 9.26 8.72
N SER A 130 1.52 9.59 7.43
CA SER A 130 1.77 10.98 6.99
C SER A 130 0.65 11.96 7.34
N SER A 131 -0.57 11.48 7.67
CA SER A 131 -1.71 12.34 7.99
C SER A 131 -1.71 12.84 9.43
N ASN A 132 -1.43 11.95 10.39
CA ASN A 132 -1.45 12.26 11.81
C ASN A 132 -0.07 12.23 12.48
N ARG A 133 0.97 11.87 11.72
CA ARG A 133 2.36 11.73 12.19
C ARG A 133 2.54 10.73 13.34
N GLN A 134 1.65 9.74 13.42
CA GLN A 134 1.78 8.65 14.38
C GLN A 134 2.50 7.46 13.74
N VAL A 135 3.34 6.81 14.51
CA VAL A 135 3.93 5.52 14.14
C VAL A 135 2.82 4.48 14.09
N MET A 136 2.77 3.71 13.03
CA MET A 136 1.74 2.68 12.85
C MET A 136 2.07 1.45 13.68
N SER A 137 1.06 0.94 14.40
CA SER A 137 1.14 -0.33 15.10
C SER A 137 1.29 -1.49 14.09
N TRP A 138 1.95 -2.54 14.53
CA TRP A 138 2.05 -3.79 13.81
C TRP A 138 0.86 -4.67 14.14
N THR A 139 0.26 -5.30 13.13
CA THR A 139 -0.94 -6.10 13.30
C THR A 139 -0.64 -7.57 13.01
N PHE A 140 -1.02 -8.46 13.91
CA PHE A 140 -0.87 -9.91 13.76
C PHE A 140 -2.19 -10.62 13.95
N GLY A 141 -2.39 -11.71 13.19
CA GLY A 141 -3.53 -12.61 13.38
C GLY A 141 -3.36 -13.46 14.63
N THR A 142 -4.47 -13.67 15.33
CA THR A 142 -4.57 -14.57 16.49
C THR A 142 -5.76 -15.50 16.33
N SER A 143 -5.87 -16.52 17.17
CA SER A 143 -7.05 -17.42 17.20
C SER A 143 -8.37 -16.67 17.50
N GLU A 144 -8.30 -15.51 18.14
CA GLU A 144 -9.47 -14.70 18.55
C GLU A 144 -9.71 -13.49 17.63
N GLY A 145 -8.88 -13.32 16.56
CA GLY A 145 -9.01 -12.21 15.64
C GLY A 145 -7.66 -11.61 15.26
N SER A 146 -7.38 -10.39 15.69
CA SER A 146 -6.08 -9.73 15.48
C SER A 146 -5.66 -8.93 16.68
N THR A 147 -4.35 -8.83 16.88
CA THR A 147 -3.75 -7.98 17.91
C THR A 147 -2.84 -6.95 17.27
N GLU A 148 -2.77 -5.79 17.90
CA GLU A 148 -1.83 -4.72 17.53
C GLU A 148 -0.74 -4.62 18.59
N ILE A 149 0.50 -4.50 18.10
CA ILE A 149 1.66 -4.32 18.97
C ILE A 149 2.50 -3.16 18.46
N GLU A 150 3.13 -2.45 19.38
CA GLU A 150 4.16 -1.47 19.09
C GLU A 150 5.53 -2.15 19.25
N LEU A 151 6.39 -1.99 18.26
CA LEU A 151 7.73 -2.58 18.30
C LEU A 151 8.80 -1.48 18.40
N PRO A 152 9.86 -1.75 19.19
CA PRO A 152 10.97 -0.84 19.26
C PRO A 152 11.65 -0.74 17.90
N GLY A 153 12.09 0.46 17.56
CA GLY A 153 12.81 0.68 16.29
C GLY A 153 13.52 2.03 16.29
N ARG A 154 14.71 2.04 15.70
CA ARG A 154 15.55 3.24 15.64
C ARG A 154 15.32 4.06 14.36
N LEU A 155 14.57 3.51 13.41
CA LEU A 155 14.25 4.15 12.14
C LEU A 155 12.74 4.15 11.91
N VAL A 156 12.22 5.32 11.56
CA VAL A 156 10.83 5.52 11.15
C VAL A 156 10.85 6.17 9.77
N VAL A 157 10.08 5.63 8.83
CA VAL A 157 10.02 6.11 7.44
C VAL A 157 8.59 6.39 7.01
N ASP A 158 8.40 7.15 5.95
CA ASP A 158 7.10 7.52 5.38
C ASP A 158 6.93 7.14 3.89
N ASN A 159 7.87 6.37 3.36
CA ASN A 159 7.82 5.92 1.97
C ASN A 159 8.36 4.50 1.79
N SER A 160 7.83 3.82 0.79
CA SER A 160 8.07 2.39 0.54
C SER A 160 9.51 2.08 0.14
N GLU A 161 10.18 2.98 -0.59
CA GLU A 161 11.57 2.75 -1.03
C GLU A 161 12.53 2.77 0.15
N ALA A 162 12.42 3.78 1.02
CA ALA A 162 13.22 3.85 2.24
C ALA A 162 12.94 2.67 3.18
N TYR A 163 11.67 2.22 3.25
CA TYR A 163 11.27 1.08 4.05
C TYR A 163 12.00 -0.20 3.63
N ILE A 164 11.96 -0.52 2.34
CA ILE A 164 12.65 -1.69 1.79
C ILE A 164 14.18 -1.56 1.93
N ALA A 165 14.73 -0.39 1.58
CA ALA A 165 16.16 -0.16 1.68
C ALA A 165 16.69 -0.39 3.11
N ALA A 166 15.92 0.07 4.11
CA ALA A 166 16.24 -0.15 5.52
C ALA A 166 16.25 -1.63 5.91
N GLY A 167 15.24 -2.40 5.48
CA GLY A 167 15.19 -3.84 5.72
C GLY A 167 16.34 -4.60 5.06
N LEU A 168 16.63 -4.30 3.80
CA LEU A 168 17.75 -4.90 3.06
C LEU A 168 19.12 -4.54 3.69
N ALA A 169 19.23 -3.36 4.26
CA ALA A 169 20.41 -2.93 4.99
C ALA A 169 20.55 -3.57 6.39
N GLY A 170 19.59 -4.40 6.82
CA GLY A 170 19.63 -5.07 8.11
C GLY A 170 19.30 -4.17 9.30
N LEU A 171 18.53 -3.09 9.09
CA LEU A 171 18.18 -2.16 10.17
C LEU A 171 17.04 -2.66 11.06
N GLY A 172 16.36 -3.75 10.67
CA GLY A 172 15.29 -4.33 11.46
C GLY A 172 14.34 -5.20 10.65
N ILE A 173 13.30 -5.67 11.34
CA ILE A 173 12.19 -6.44 10.76
C ILE A 173 11.26 -5.47 10.02
N LEU A 174 10.64 -5.96 8.94
CA LEU A 174 9.63 -5.28 8.14
C LEU A 174 8.29 -6.01 8.23
N GLN A 175 7.18 -5.26 8.18
CA GLN A 175 5.86 -5.80 7.92
C GLN A 175 5.20 -5.01 6.79
N GLY A 176 4.90 -5.66 5.68
CA GLY A 176 4.38 -4.95 4.51
C GLY A 176 3.56 -5.83 3.57
N MET A 177 3.05 -5.24 2.51
CA MET A 177 2.31 -5.95 1.48
C MET A 177 3.20 -7.00 0.81
N ASN A 178 2.74 -8.26 0.80
CA ASN A 178 3.49 -9.37 0.21
C ASN A 178 3.89 -9.10 -1.24
N ILE A 179 2.98 -8.54 -2.06
CA ILE A 179 3.27 -8.21 -3.45
C ILE A 179 4.49 -7.28 -3.61
N PHE A 180 4.75 -6.45 -2.62
CA PHE A 180 5.88 -5.54 -2.60
C PHE A 180 7.17 -6.20 -2.10
N LEU A 181 7.04 -7.15 -1.16
CA LEU A 181 8.16 -7.87 -0.55
C LEU A 181 8.57 -9.09 -1.36
N GLN A 182 7.64 -9.70 -2.11
CA GLN A 182 7.84 -10.96 -2.82
C GLN A 182 9.08 -10.98 -3.73
N PRO A 183 9.40 -9.94 -4.52
CA PRO A 183 10.60 -9.95 -5.36
C PRO A 183 11.92 -10.08 -4.57
N TYR A 184 11.92 -9.68 -3.30
CA TYR A 184 13.08 -9.78 -2.41
C TYR A 184 13.10 -11.11 -1.67
N LEU A 185 11.92 -11.65 -1.32
CA LEU A 185 11.76 -13.00 -0.75
C LEU A 185 12.21 -14.07 -1.76
N ASP A 186 11.76 -13.98 -3.02
CA ASP A 186 12.12 -14.93 -4.07
C ASP A 186 13.64 -14.96 -4.36
N ARG A 187 14.32 -13.86 -4.10
CA ARG A 187 15.77 -13.75 -4.26
C ARG A 187 16.55 -14.07 -2.99
N GLY A 188 15.89 -14.42 -1.90
CA GLY A 188 16.51 -14.65 -0.60
C GLY A 188 17.16 -13.42 0.05
N LEU A 189 16.83 -12.22 -0.41
CA LEU A 189 17.30 -10.96 0.16
C LEU A 189 16.53 -10.58 1.43
N LEU A 190 15.31 -11.08 1.54
CA LEU A 190 14.49 -11.07 2.75
C LEU A 190 14.02 -12.51 3.02
N VAL A 191 13.77 -12.81 4.28
CA VAL A 191 13.26 -14.10 4.78
C VAL A 191 12.01 -13.82 5.59
N GLU A 192 10.92 -14.54 5.32
CA GLU A 192 9.69 -14.44 6.10
C GLU A 192 9.94 -14.95 7.53
N VAL A 193 9.43 -14.20 8.50
CA VAL A 193 9.44 -14.57 9.92
C VAL A 193 8.02 -14.64 10.44
N LEU A 194 7.77 -15.45 11.45
CA LEU A 194 6.45 -15.69 12.06
C LEU A 194 5.37 -16.07 11.03
N PRO A 195 5.60 -17.07 10.17
CA PRO A 195 4.63 -17.48 9.15
C PRO A 195 3.31 -17.97 9.75
N ASP A 196 3.32 -18.49 10.98
CA ASP A 196 2.15 -18.99 11.70
C ASP A 196 1.30 -17.87 12.33
N ASN A 197 1.86 -16.64 12.41
CA ASN A 197 1.18 -15.45 12.90
C ASN A 197 1.09 -14.39 11.80
N PRO A 198 0.45 -14.67 10.65
CA PRO A 198 0.42 -13.72 9.54
C PRO A 198 -0.39 -12.47 9.93
N SER A 199 0.05 -11.33 9.46
CA SER A 199 -0.75 -10.12 9.56
C SER A 199 -2.06 -10.29 8.77
N PRO A 200 -3.20 -9.78 9.25
CA PRO A 200 -4.45 -9.85 8.52
C PRO A 200 -4.34 -9.24 7.13
N ASN A 201 -5.02 -9.84 6.16
CA ASN A 201 -5.10 -9.30 4.82
C ASN A 201 -5.78 -7.93 4.84
N ARG A 202 -5.26 -6.99 4.06
CA ARG A 202 -5.83 -5.65 3.93
C ARG A 202 -6.67 -5.54 2.66
N LYS A 203 -7.71 -4.71 2.71
CA LYS A 203 -8.54 -4.39 1.53
C LYS A 203 -7.74 -3.53 0.54
N LEU A 204 -7.96 -3.79 -0.74
CA LEU A 204 -7.52 -2.96 -1.87
C LEU A 204 -8.75 -2.45 -2.59
#